data_a00882f8b63775f2b9e653fa03fc9c53
#
_entry.id   a00882f8b63775f2b9e653fa03fc9c53
#
_cell.length_a   1.000
_cell.length_b   1.000
_cell.length_c   1.000
_cell.angle_alpha   90.00
_cell.angle_beta   90.00
_cell.angle_gamma   90.00
#
_symmetry.space_group_name_H-M   'P 1'
#
loop_
_entity.id
_entity.type
_entity.pdbx_description
1 polymer ?
#
loop_
_entity_poly.entity_id
_entity_poly.type
_entity_poly.pdbx_seq_one_letter_code
_entity_poly.pdbx_strand_id
1 'polypeptide(L)'
;MKKISIVAIGLVLSSSLFASSSDDLRKKAAGANLLPIPQSQAEVLKLVDVATNPITDAKVELGKKLYFDPRLSKSGLISCNTCHNLALGGADGVPAAIGHKWTANPHHLNSPTVYNSVLNSVQFWNGRSPHLEDQAQGPIQAPPEMAAPKDLVTKRITSIGAYVEEFGKAYGKKEKITFEKIADTIAVFERTLVTPSKYDDFLNGDDSALNKSEKEGLATFIDKGCATCHGGVALGGDMQPFEVVKKYKFAKVGDFSGDKNGMVKAPTLRNIQETAPYFHNGQIWSLKEAIKEMGSIQLGVAINDKETKNIEQFLKALTGRKPKIEYPILPPSEEDTPLPSTI
;
A
#
# COMPACT_ATOMS: atom_id res chain seq x y z
N MET A 1 -4.35 -44.41 -71.60
CA MET A 1 -4.06 -43.20 -70.93
C MET A 1 -4.71 -43.26 -69.53
N LYS A 2 -3.92 -43.51 -68.50
CA LYS A 2 -4.40 -43.62 -67.09
C LYS A 2 -4.30 -42.22 -66.45
N LYS A 3 -5.42 -41.67 -65.98
CA LYS A 3 -5.47 -40.41 -65.23
C LYS A 3 -5.04 -40.67 -63.79
N ILE A 4 -3.99 -40.03 -63.31
CA ILE A 4 -3.54 -40.04 -61.93
C ILE A 4 -4.22 -38.85 -61.25
N SER A 5 -5.10 -39.15 -60.28
CA SER A 5 -5.70 -38.09 -59.40
C SER A 5 -4.77 -37.86 -58.21
N ILE A 6 -4.25 -36.67 -58.10
CA ILE A 6 -3.46 -36.25 -56.92
C ILE A 6 -4.46 -35.73 -55.88
N VAL A 7 -4.55 -36.47 -54.77
CA VAL A 7 -5.28 -36.00 -53.58
C VAL A 7 -4.33 -35.16 -52.73
N ALA A 8 -4.59 -33.84 -52.66
CA ALA A 8 -3.87 -32.96 -51.78
C ALA A 8 -4.43 -33.10 -50.34
N ILE A 9 -3.65 -33.73 -49.45
CA ILE A 9 -3.95 -33.77 -48.05
C ILE A 9 -3.51 -32.42 -47.45
N GLY A 10 -4.48 -31.54 -47.20
CA GLY A 10 -4.28 -30.29 -46.47
C GLY A 10 -4.01 -30.57 -44.98
N LEU A 11 -2.78 -30.36 -44.52
CA LEU A 11 -2.43 -30.38 -43.11
C LEU A 11 -3.01 -29.11 -42.47
N VAL A 12 -4.15 -29.27 -41.78
CA VAL A 12 -4.67 -28.21 -40.90
C VAL A 12 -3.83 -28.23 -39.64
N LEU A 13 -2.82 -27.35 -39.56
CA LEU A 13 -2.15 -27.02 -38.30
C LEU A 13 -3.14 -26.28 -37.43
N SER A 14 -3.87 -27.04 -36.61
CA SER A 14 -4.60 -26.44 -35.48
C SER A 14 -3.56 -25.96 -34.48
N SER A 15 -3.31 -24.63 -34.46
CA SER A 15 -2.65 -23.95 -33.37
C SER A 15 -3.55 -24.04 -32.12
N SER A 16 -3.45 -25.16 -31.39
CA SER A 16 -3.96 -25.25 -30.03
C SER A 16 -3.18 -24.25 -29.20
N LEU A 17 -3.76 -23.08 -28.95
CA LEU A 17 -3.39 -22.24 -27.83
C LEU A 17 -3.62 -23.08 -26.58
N PHE A 18 -2.57 -23.74 -26.09
CA PHE A 18 -2.57 -24.34 -24.77
C PHE A 18 -2.78 -23.21 -23.78
N ALA A 19 -3.98 -23.10 -23.22
CA ALA A 19 -4.17 -22.34 -22.00
C ALA A 19 -3.22 -22.98 -20.96
N SER A 20 -2.24 -22.22 -20.49
CA SER A 20 -1.33 -22.64 -19.43
C SER A 20 -2.17 -23.15 -18.26
N SER A 21 -1.82 -24.32 -17.70
CA SER A 21 -2.52 -24.84 -16.53
C SER A 21 -2.39 -23.84 -15.36
N SER A 22 -3.29 -23.89 -14.39
CA SER A 22 -3.17 -23.05 -13.18
C SER A 22 -1.85 -23.29 -12.47
N ASP A 23 -1.35 -24.55 -12.46
CA ASP A 23 -0.06 -24.89 -11.86
C ASP A 23 1.12 -24.26 -12.61
N ASP A 24 1.10 -24.24 -13.94
CA ASP A 24 2.16 -23.58 -14.72
C ASP A 24 2.17 -22.07 -14.47
N LEU A 25 0.98 -21.47 -14.34
CA LEU A 25 0.87 -20.03 -14.02
C LEU A 25 1.38 -19.73 -12.61
N ARG A 26 1.09 -20.57 -11.60
CA ARG A 26 1.65 -20.45 -10.25
C ARG A 26 3.17 -20.59 -10.25
N LYS A 27 3.73 -21.58 -10.96
CA LYS A 27 5.18 -21.72 -11.12
C LYS A 27 5.80 -20.50 -11.79
N LYS A 28 5.14 -19.94 -12.81
CA LYS A 28 5.58 -18.73 -13.49
C LYS A 28 5.56 -17.53 -12.55
N ALA A 29 4.50 -17.39 -11.74
CA ALA A 29 4.39 -16.33 -10.73
C ALA A 29 5.50 -16.45 -9.66
N ALA A 30 5.72 -17.66 -9.13
CA ALA A 30 6.80 -17.92 -8.17
C ALA A 30 8.19 -17.61 -8.76
N GLY A 31 8.44 -18.02 -10.02
CA GLY A 31 9.67 -17.67 -10.75
C GLY A 31 9.88 -16.18 -10.98
N ALA A 32 8.81 -15.40 -10.98
CA ALA A 32 8.82 -13.95 -11.05
C ALA A 32 8.79 -13.26 -9.67
N ASN A 33 9.07 -14.00 -8.59
CA ASN A 33 9.03 -13.52 -7.20
C ASN A 33 7.66 -12.92 -6.79
N LEU A 34 6.57 -13.44 -7.32
CA LEU A 34 5.22 -13.04 -6.92
C LEU A 34 4.73 -13.99 -5.81
N LEU A 35 4.62 -13.46 -4.60
CA LEU A 35 4.37 -14.24 -3.39
C LEU A 35 3.00 -13.92 -2.79
N PRO A 36 2.27 -14.93 -2.25
CA PRO A 36 0.99 -14.71 -1.60
C PRO A 36 1.15 -14.20 -0.17
N ILE A 37 0.11 -13.51 0.33
CA ILE A 37 -0.13 -13.41 1.77
C ILE A 37 -0.65 -14.77 2.24
N PRO A 38 -0.18 -15.28 3.40
CA PRO A 38 -0.70 -16.53 3.97
C PRO A 38 -2.21 -16.49 4.20
N GLN A 39 -2.87 -17.66 4.14
CA GLN A 39 -4.33 -17.75 4.30
C GLN A 39 -4.79 -17.69 5.76
N SER A 40 -3.99 -18.25 6.68
CA SER A 40 -4.36 -18.28 8.09
C SER A 40 -3.95 -17.00 8.80
N GLN A 41 -4.81 -16.49 9.68
CA GLN A 41 -4.49 -15.32 10.51
C GLN A 41 -3.23 -15.53 11.36
N ALA A 42 -2.99 -16.75 11.85
CA ALA A 42 -1.79 -17.07 12.65
C ALA A 42 -0.49 -16.93 11.83
N GLU A 43 -0.52 -17.30 10.53
CA GLU A 43 0.62 -17.11 9.64
C GLU A 43 0.79 -15.65 9.22
N VAL A 44 -0.31 -14.92 8.99
CA VAL A 44 -0.26 -13.48 8.76
C VAL A 44 0.37 -12.77 9.96
N LEU A 45 -0.05 -13.11 11.19
CA LEU A 45 0.56 -12.52 12.39
C LEU A 45 2.06 -12.82 12.46
N LYS A 46 2.50 -14.05 12.17
CA LYS A 46 3.94 -14.38 12.12
C LYS A 46 4.71 -13.55 11.08
N LEU A 47 4.06 -13.19 9.97
CA LEU A 47 4.67 -12.38 8.91
C LEU A 47 4.88 -10.92 9.34
N VAL A 48 3.99 -10.39 10.18
CA VAL A 48 3.94 -8.95 10.50
C VAL A 48 4.30 -8.62 11.95
N ASP A 49 4.42 -9.62 12.83
CA ASP A 49 4.77 -9.40 14.23
C ASP A 49 6.28 -9.25 14.41
N VAL A 50 6.69 -8.39 15.33
CA VAL A 50 8.09 -8.15 15.65
C VAL A 50 8.33 -8.28 17.17
N ALA A 51 9.34 -9.05 17.55
CA ALA A 51 9.62 -9.39 18.94
C ALA A 51 9.88 -8.16 19.83
N THR A 52 10.43 -7.08 19.30
CA THR A 52 10.73 -5.84 20.03
C THR A 52 9.48 -5.00 20.34
N ASN A 53 8.40 -5.19 19.58
CA ASN A 53 7.12 -4.53 19.80
C ASN A 53 5.97 -5.46 19.38
N PRO A 54 5.71 -6.55 20.14
CA PRO A 54 4.75 -7.59 19.75
C PRO A 54 3.33 -7.06 19.68
N ILE A 55 2.55 -7.61 18.72
CA ILE A 55 1.13 -7.34 18.56
C ILE A 55 0.36 -7.96 19.73
N THR A 56 -0.40 -7.13 20.44
CA THR A 56 -1.36 -7.56 21.48
C THR A 56 -2.66 -6.80 21.30
N ASP A 57 -3.79 -7.39 21.74
CA ASP A 57 -5.10 -6.73 21.64
C ASP A 57 -5.10 -5.34 22.27
N ALA A 58 -4.48 -5.19 23.45
CA ALA A 58 -4.40 -3.90 24.14
C ALA A 58 -3.64 -2.84 23.34
N LYS A 59 -2.54 -3.22 22.67
CA LYS A 59 -1.78 -2.30 21.80
C LYS A 59 -2.54 -1.99 20.50
N VAL A 60 -3.21 -2.96 19.91
CA VAL A 60 -4.00 -2.78 18.69
C VAL A 60 -5.14 -1.80 18.94
N GLU A 61 -5.91 -1.98 20.04
CA GLU A 61 -7.03 -1.09 20.38
C GLU A 61 -6.55 0.34 20.70
N LEU A 62 -5.47 0.48 21.46
CA LEU A 62 -4.86 1.76 21.74
C LEU A 62 -4.30 2.42 20.46
N GLY A 63 -3.57 1.67 19.64
CA GLY A 63 -3.03 2.15 18.36
C GLY A 63 -4.12 2.60 17.40
N LYS A 64 -5.25 1.87 17.35
CA LYS A 64 -6.42 2.27 16.59
C LYS A 64 -6.96 3.62 17.06
N LYS A 65 -7.13 3.84 18.35
CA LYS A 65 -7.57 5.14 18.90
C LYS A 65 -6.61 6.26 18.50
N LEU A 66 -5.31 6.05 18.68
CA LEU A 66 -4.29 7.04 18.32
C LEU A 66 -4.28 7.34 16.81
N TYR A 67 -4.47 6.33 15.96
CA TYR A 67 -4.57 6.50 14.50
C TYR A 67 -5.75 7.41 14.09
N PHE A 68 -6.85 7.34 14.81
CA PHE A 68 -8.04 8.17 14.55
C PHE A 68 -8.05 9.50 15.35
N ASP A 69 -7.12 9.73 16.29
CA ASP A 69 -7.17 10.88 17.16
C ASP A 69 -6.57 12.13 16.52
N PRO A 70 -7.39 13.14 16.17
CA PRO A 70 -6.90 14.36 15.56
C PRO A 70 -6.07 15.24 16.53
N ARG A 71 -6.12 14.98 17.85
CA ARG A 71 -5.33 15.68 18.85
C ARG A 71 -3.83 15.42 18.75
N LEU A 72 -3.42 14.41 17.94
CA LEU A 72 -2.01 14.20 17.58
C LEU A 72 -1.49 15.27 16.61
N SER A 73 -2.36 16.07 15.98
CA SER A 73 -1.95 17.21 15.14
C SER A 73 -1.97 18.52 15.93
N LYS A 74 -1.18 19.52 15.51
CA LYS A 74 -1.14 20.85 16.13
C LYS A 74 -2.52 21.48 16.17
N SER A 75 -3.26 21.40 15.07
CA SER A 75 -4.60 21.98 14.92
C SER A 75 -5.71 21.20 15.63
N GLY A 76 -5.49 19.96 16.03
CA GLY A 76 -6.55 19.09 16.53
C GLY A 76 -7.57 18.67 15.46
N LEU A 77 -7.23 18.78 14.15
CA LEU A 77 -8.12 18.53 13.03
C LEU A 77 -7.65 17.40 12.11
N ILE A 78 -6.37 17.04 12.14
CA ILE A 78 -5.75 16.07 11.25
C ILE A 78 -5.36 14.83 12.06
N SER A 79 -5.81 13.67 11.63
CA SER A 79 -5.39 12.35 12.15
C SER A 79 -4.73 11.54 11.04
N CYS A 80 -4.15 10.36 11.36
CA CYS A 80 -3.64 9.45 10.32
C CYS A 80 -4.75 9.07 9.34
N ASN A 81 -5.97 8.81 9.86
CA ASN A 81 -7.13 8.49 9.03
C ASN A 81 -7.56 9.64 8.10
N THR A 82 -7.10 10.87 8.29
CA THR A 82 -7.41 11.98 7.38
C THR A 82 -6.78 11.77 6.01
N CYS A 83 -5.49 11.40 5.96
CA CYS A 83 -4.75 11.15 4.70
C CYS A 83 -4.70 9.68 4.32
N HIS A 84 -4.95 8.77 5.27
CA HIS A 84 -4.96 7.32 5.07
C HIS A 84 -6.31 6.72 5.48
N ASN A 85 -7.38 7.20 4.85
CA ASN A 85 -8.75 6.85 5.21
C ASN A 85 -9.04 5.38 4.91
N LEU A 86 -9.31 4.61 5.97
CA LEU A 86 -9.55 3.17 5.86
C LEU A 86 -10.81 2.83 5.04
N ALA A 87 -11.77 3.76 4.93
CA ALA A 87 -12.95 3.60 4.08
C ALA A 87 -12.69 3.93 2.60
N LEU A 88 -11.55 4.57 2.27
CA LEU A 88 -11.14 4.96 0.91
C LEU A 88 -9.89 4.19 0.45
N GLY A 89 -9.81 2.89 0.71
CA GLY A 89 -8.65 2.10 0.32
C GLY A 89 -7.37 2.42 1.10
N GLY A 90 -7.47 3.12 2.24
CA GLY A 90 -6.32 3.53 3.06
C GLY A 90 -5.51 4.70 2.49
N ALA A 91 -6.11 5.51 1.63
CA ALA A 91 -5.58 6.73 1.02
C ALA A 91 -6.59 7.87 1.17
N ASP A 92 -6.29 9.07 0.64
CA ASP A 92 -7.19 10.24 0.73
C ASP A 92 -7.98 10.53 -0.56
N GLY A 93 -7.64 9.85 -1.66
CA GLY A 93 -8.32 10.02 -2.94
C GLY A 93 -8.07 11.37 -3.63
N VAL A 94 -7.04 12.11 -3.24
CA VAL A 94 -6.66 13.40 -3.85
C VAL A 94 -5.21 13.37 -4.35
N PRO A 95 -4.85 14.22 -5.35
CA PRO A 95 -3.51 14.19 -5.93
C PRO A 95 -2.37 14.51 -4.95
N ALA A 96 -2.63 15.38 -3.98
CA ALA A 96 -1.66 15.76 -2.94
C ALA A 96 -2.37 15.86 -1.60
N ALA A 97 -1.77 15.30 -0.55
CA ALA A 97 -2.31 15.32 0.81
C ALA A 97 -2.66 16.74 1.26
N ILE A 98 -3.77 16.87 1.99
CA ILE A 98 -4.19 18.14 2.60
C ILE A 98 -3.99 18.01 4.11
N GLY A 99 -3.06 18.81 4.65
CA GLY A 99 -2.68 18.74 6.05
C GLY A 99 -2.97 20.00 6.83
N HIS A 100 -2.04 20.37 7.71
CA HIS A 100 -2.16 21.52 8.61
C HIS A 100 -2.58 22.80 7.86
N LYS A 101 -3.48 23.58 8.44
CA LYS A 101 -4.10 24.78 7.84
C LYS A 101 -4.90 24.52 6.56
N TRP A 102 -5.33 23.28 6.33
CA TRP A 102 -6.07 22.87 5.12
C TRP A 102 -5.34 23.22 3.82
N THR A 103 -4.00 23.18 3.84
CA THR A 103 -3.18 23.42 2.65
C THR A 103 -2.71 22.11 2.05
N ALA A 104 -2.67 22.07 0.72
CA ALA A 104 -2.09 20.92 0.02
C ALA A 104 -0.58 20.81 0.31
N ASN A 105 -0.08 19.58 0.35
CA ASN A 105 1.35 19.33 0.51
C ASN A 105 2.14 20.06 -0.58
N PRO A 106 3.10 20.94 -0.25
CA PRO A 106 3.83 21.75 -1.23
C PRO A 106 4.70 20.91 -2.17
N HIS A 107 5.10 19.72 -1.75
CA HIS A 107 5.84 18.77 -2.59
C HIS A 107 4.94 18.00 -3.56
N HIS A 108 3.64 18.21 -3.50
CA HIS A 108 2.62 17.57 -4.33
C HIS A 108 2.75 16.04 -4.35
N LEU A 109 2.93 15.45 -3.16
CA LEU A 109 3.01 14.01 -2.99
C LEU A 109 1.64 13.42 -2.67
N ASN A 110 1.31 12.33 -3.39
CA ASN A 110 0.12 11.53 -3.16
C ASN A 110 0.29 10.65 -1.91
N SER A 111 -0.77 10.53 -1.12
CA SER A 111 -0.82 9.67 0.06
C SER A 111 -0.90 8.19 -0.36
N PRO A 112 0.13 7.37 -0.10
CA PRO A 112 0.05 5.94 -0.39
C PRO A 112 -0.91 5.25 0.58
N THR A 113 -1.46 4.11 0.16
CA THR A 113 -2.30 3.30 1.06
C THR A 113 -1.55 2.83 2.29
N VAL A 114 -2.23 2.86 3.45
CA VAL A 114 -1.76 2.24 4.69
C VAL A 114 -2.02 0.73 4.71
N TYR A 115 -2.99 0.23 3.93
CA TYR A 115 -3.22 -1.20 3.82
C TYR A 115 -1.99 -1.90 3.25
N ASN A 116 -1.61 -3.00 3.91
CA ASN A 116 -0.43 -3.80 3.58
C ASN A 116 0.92 -3.04 3.66
N SER A 117 0.97 -1.84 4.23
CA SER A 117 2.21 -1.05 4.33
C SER A 117 3.31 -1.75 5.13
N VAL A 118 2.94 -2.61 6.09
CA VAL A 118 3.86 -3.47 6.86
C VAL A 118 4.65 -4.45 5.98
N LEU A 119 4.15 -4.78 4.79
CA LEU A 119 4.81 -5.70 3.85
C LEU A 119 5.86 -5.00 2.97
N ASN A 120 5.94 -3.67 3.01
CA ASN A 120 6.97 -2.92 2.31
C ASN A 120 8.31 -3.04 3.05
N SER A 121 9.40 -3.14 2.31
CA SER A 121 10.76 -3.19 2.89
C SER A 121 11.18 -1.87 3.52
N VAL A 122 10.63 -0.75 3.04
CA VAL A 122 10.86 0.61 3.54
C VAL A 122 9.58 1.45 3.43
N GLN A 123 9.54 2.57 4.15
CA GLN A 123 8.40 3.48 4.15
C GLN A 123 8.76 4.84 3.50
N PHE A 124 7.71 5.63 3.15
CA PHE A 124 7.75 6.82 2.28
C PHE A 124 8.15 6.52 0.82
N TRP A 125 7.87 7.47 -0.08
CA TRP A 125 8.24 7.37 -1.50
C TRP A 125 9.74 7.23 -1.72
N ASN A 126 10.56 7.89 -0.91
CA ASN A 126 12.03 7.87 -0.99
C ASN A 126 12.70 6.85 -0.04
N GLY A 127 11.94 5.97 0.58
CA GLY A 127 12.47 4.89 1.41
C GLY A 127 13.23 5.33 2.68
N ARG A 128 13.03 6.59 3.14
CA ARG A 128 13.83 7.15 4.24
C ARG A 128 13.57 6.52 5.61
N SER A 129 12.47 5.80 5.79
CA SER A 129 12.14 5.10 7.05
C SER A 129 12.19 3.60 6.85
N PRO A 130 12.90 2.86 7.72
CA PRO A 130 13.08 1.40 7.58
C PRO A 130 11.85 0.60 7.99
N HIS A 131 10.96 1.14 8.82
CA HIS A 131 9.77 0.44 9.35
C HIS A 131 8.68 1.44 9.77
N LEU A 132 7.48 0.93 10.12
CA LEU A 132 6.30 1.76 10.42
C LEU A 132 6.48 2.62 11.67
N GLU A 133 7.16 2.13 12.70
CA GLU A 133 7.43 2.84 13.96
C GLU A 133 8.24 4.12 13.73
N ASP A 134 9.21 4.07 12.81
CA ASP A 134 9.99 5.25 12.42
C ASP A 134 9.16 6.17 11.51
N GLN A 135 8.41 5.58 10.58
CA GLN A 135 7.56 6.32 9.64
C GLN A 135 6.53 7.18 10.37
N ALA A 136 5.81 6.62 11.37
CA ALA A 136 4.74 7.30 12.08
C ALA A 136 5.19 8.60 12.78
N GLN A 137 6.47 8.72 13.13
CA GLN A 137 7.03 9.91 13.75
C GLN A 137 7.11 11.11 12.79
N GLY A 138 7.31 10.86 11.49
CA GLY A 138 7.52 11.89 10.48
C GLY A 138 6.29 12.78 10.26
N PRO A 139 5.16 12.24 9.81
CA PRO A 139 3.93 13.00 9.51
C PRO A 139 3.39 13.81 10.69
N ILE A 140 3.50 13.26 11.91
CA ILE A 140 3.05 13.96 13.12
C ILE A 140 3.77 15.29 13.27
N GLN A 141 5.08 15.34 12.99
CA GLN A 141 5.92 16.52 13.17
C GLN A 141 5.99 17.41 11.92
N ALA A 142 5.73 16.85 10.73
CA ALA A 142 5.90 17.57 9.46
C ALA A 142 4.97 18.78 9.35
N PRO A 143 5.49 20.01 9.13
CA PRO A 143 4.70 21.23 9.06
C PRO A 143 3.55 21.18 8.05
N PRO A 144 3.69 20.58 6.84
CA PRO A 144 2.59 20.50 5.86
C PRO A 144 1.59 19.37 6.15
N GLU A 145 1.83 18.52 7.17
CA GLU A 145 0.99 17.37 7.49
C GLU A 145 0.27 17.58 8.82
N MET A 146 0.80 17.14 9.96
CA MET A 146 0.16 17.30 11.27
C MET A 146 0.78 18.44 12.13
N ALA A 147 1.99 18.87 11.82
CA ALA A 147 2.69 20.02 12.40
C ALA A 147 2.84 20.03 13.94
N ALA A 148 2.73 18.90 14.62
CA ALA A 148 2.75 18.82 16.08
C ALA A 148 4.17 18.51 16.62
N PRO A 149 4.76 19.38 17.45
CA PRO A 149 5.98 19.07 18.17
C PRO A 149 5.82 17.85 19.09
N LYS A 150 6.87 17.07 19.26
CA LYS A 150 6.88 15.83 20.09
C LYS A 150 6.35 16.05 21.50
N ASP A 151 6.77 17.14 22.14
CA ASP A 151 6.36 17.49 23.51
C ASP A 151 4.87 17.84 23.59
N LEU A 152 4.29 18.48 22.58
CA LEU A 152 2.86 18.78 22.52
C LEU A 152 2.04 17.48 22.44
N VAL A 153 2.44 16.56 21.56
CA VAL A 153 1.78 15.25 21.42
C VAL A 153 1.82 14.48 22.74
N THR A 154 3.02 14.38 23.32
CA THR A 154 3.21 13.66 24.59
C THR A 154 2.37 14.28 25.71
N LYS A 155 2.38 15.62 25.85
CA LYS A 155 1.59 16.34 26.86
C LYS A 155 0.08 16.08 26.67
N ARG A 156 -0.44 16.14 25.43
CA ARG A 156 -1.86 15.86 25.17
C ARG A 156 -2.25 14.45 25.58
N ILE A 157 -1.47 13.46 25.19
CA ILE A 157 -1.78 12.05 25.52
C ILE A 157 -1.66 11.79 27.02
N THR A 158 -0.64 12.35 27.70
CA THR A 158 -0.43 12.14 29.14
C THR A 158 -1.36 12.96 30.03
N SER A 159 -1.98 14.01 29.53
CA SER A 159 -3.01 14.77 30.25
C SER A 159 -4.38 14.07 30.24
N ILE A 160 -4.58 13.02 29.45
CA ILE A 160 -5.84 12.29 29.37
C ILE A 160 -5.72 10.99 30.16
N GLY A 161 -6.31 10.92 31.35
CA GLY A 161 -6.18 9.78 32.29
C GLY A 161 -6.56 8.45 31.66
N ALA A 162 -7.57 8.42 30.81
CA ALA A 162 -7.97 7.21 30.09
C ALA A 162 -6.87 6.68 29.18
N TYR A 163 -6.11 7.55 28.48
CA TYR A 163 -4.94 7.10 27.70
C TYR A 163 -3.82 6.58 28.59
N VAL A 164 -3.56 7.23 29.73
CA VAL A 164 -2.54 6.74 30.69
C VAL A 164 -2.88 5.34 31.18
N GLU A 165 -4.15 5.06 31.47
CA GLU A 165 -4.61 3.71 31.86
C GLU A 165 -4.43 2.70 30.72
N GLU A 166 -4.78 3.07 29.47
CA GLU A 166 -4.65 2.19 28.30
C GLU A 166 -3.20 1.88 27.97
N PHE A 167 -2.30 2.86 28.06
CA PHE A 167 -0.85 2.63 27.96
C PHE A 167 -0.36 1.71 29.08
N GLY A 168 -0.87 1.88 30.30
CA GLY A 168 -0.58 1.00 31.41
C GLY A 168 -1.02 -0.45 31.18
N LYS A 169 -2.14 -0.68 30.50
CA LYS A 169 -2.60 -2.03 30.07
C LYS A 169 -1.74 -2.60 28.95
N ALA A 170 -1.35 -1.78 27.98
CA ALA A 170 -0.60 -2.20 26.81
C ALA A 170 0.89 -2.49 27.08
N TYR A 171 1.51 -1.72 27.96
CA TYR A 171 2.97 -1.75 28.18
C TYR A 171 3.38 -1.98 29.64
N GLY A 172 2.43 -1.90 30.58
CA GLY A 172 2.70 -1.96 32.02
C GLY A 172 2.71 -0.58 32.67
N LYS A 173 2.16 -0.49 33.91
CA LYS A 173 1.93 0.79 34.63
C LYS A 173 3.18 1.63 34.92
N LYS A 174 4.37 1.01 34.88
CA LYS A 174 5.65 1.69 35.15
C LYS A 174 6.30 2.25 33.88
N GLU A 175 5.76 1.90 32.72
CA GLU A 175 6.33 2.32 31.44
C GLU A 175 5.99 3.78 31.17
N LYS A 176 7.01 4.56 30.78
CA LYS A 176 6.84 5.97 30.48
C LYS A 176 6.23 6.15 29.09
N ILE A 177 5.19 6.98 28.98
CA ILE A 177 4.62 7.39 27.71
C ILE A 177 5.55 8.42 27.08
N THR A 178 6.17 8.09 25.97
CA THR A 178 7.00 8.99 25.17
C THR A 178 6.39 9.16 23.77
N PHE A 179 6.86 10.13 23.02
CA PHE A 179 6.44 10.33 21.63
C PHE A 179 6.72 9.10 20.77
N GLU A 180 7.89 8.50 20.93
CA GLU A 180 8.29 7.29 20.24
C GLU A 180 7.34 6.12 20.58
N LYS A 181 6.97 5.97 21.85
CA LYS A 181 6.02 4.93 22.28
C LYS A 181 4.63 5.15 21.68
N ILE A 182 4.20 6.39 21.51
CA ILE A 182 2.95 6.71 20.81
C ILE A 182 3.02 6.27 19.34
N ALA A 183 4.10 6.59 18.64
CA ALA A 183 4.34 6.16 17.26
C ALA A 183 4.43 4.63 17.13
N ASP A 184 5.17 3.98 18.02
CA ASP A 184 5.27 2.51 18.11
C ASP A 184 3.89 1.85 18.24
N THR A 185 3.00 2.48 19.00
CA THR A 185 1.65 1.97 19.26
C THR A 185 0.76 2.12 18.01
N ILE A 186 0.89 3.23 17.29
CA ILE A 186 0.20 3.42 16.00
C ILE A 186 0.65 2.34 15.02
N ALA A 187 1.95 2.10 14.90
CA ALA A 187 2.51 1.08 14.02
C ALA A 187 1.99 -0.34 14.33
N VAL A 188 1.75 -0.68 15.61
CA VAL A 188 1.13 -1.96 15.98
C VAL A 188 -0.26 -2.11 15.35
N PHE A 189 -1.08 -1.08 15.38
CA PHE A 189 -2.38 -1.11 14.69
C PHE A 189 -2.21 -1.22 13.18
N GLU A 190 -1.33 -0.44 12.56
CA GLU A 190 -1.11 -0.47 11.11
C GLU A 190 -0.64 -1.85 10.62
N ARG A 191 0.15 -2.59 11.43
CA ARG A 191 0.57 -3.97 11.14
C ARG A 191 -0.60 -4.94 11.03
N THR A 192 -1.76 -4.64 11.62
CA THR A 192 -2.97 -5.45 11.47
C THR A 192 -3.76 -5.17 10.20
N LEU A 193 -3.41 -4.12 9.44
CA LEU A 193 -4.13 -3.70 8.24
C LEU A 193 -3.71 -4.50 6.99
N VAL A 194 -3.63 -5.82 7.11
CA VAL A 194 -3.29 -6.73 6.02
C VAL A 194 -4.56 -7.23 5.32
N THR A 195 -4.54 -7.26 4.00
CA THR A 195 -5.72 -7.53 3.18
C THR A 195 -5.46 -8.64 2.14
N PRO A 196 -5.56 -9.93 2.53
CA PRO A 196 -5.48 -11.03 1.59
C PRO A 196 -6.56 -10.92 0.52
N SER A 197 -6.24 -11.29 -0.72
CA SER A 197 -7.12 -11.18 -1.89
C SER A 197 -7.31 -12.52 -2.57
N LYS A 198 -8.19 -12.60 -3.56
CA LYS A 198 -8.35 -13.81 -4.37
C LYS A 198 -7.10 -14.19 -5.19
N TYR A 199 -6.20 -13.23 -5.45
CA TYR A 199 -4.88 -13.53 -5.98
C TYR A 199 -4.07 -14.40 -5.02
N ASP A 200 -4.11 -14.10 -3.73
CA ASP A 200 -3.43 -14.89 -2.70
C ASP A 200 -4.04 -16.29 -2.61
N ASP A 201 -5.38 -16.39 -2.67
CA ASP A 201 -6.08 -17.67 -2.67
C ASP A 201 -5.65 -18.54 -3.88
N PHE A 202 -5.53 -17.93 -5.08
CA PHE A 202 -5.04 -18.61 -6.26
C PHE A 202 -3.60 -19.12 -6.09
N LEU A 203 -2.69 -18.27 -5.60
CA LEU A 203 -1.30 -18.70 -5.38
C LEU A 203 -1.17 -19.76 -4.29
N ASN A 204 -2.07 -19.78 -3.31
CA ASN A 204 -2.16 -20.79 -2.26
C ASN A 204 -2.89 -22.08 -2.73
N GLY A 205 -3.27 -22.20 -4.00
CA GLY A 205 -3.73 -23.44 -4.62
C GLY A 205 -5.20 -23.48 -5.04
N ASP A 206 -6.00 -22.42 -4.83
CA ASP A 206 -7.39 -22.36 -5.29
C ASP A 206 -7.46 -21.96 -6.77
N ASP A 207 -7.59 -22.96 -7.65
CA ASP A 207 -7.71 -22.74 -9.09
C ASP A 207 -8.91 -21.89 -9.50
N SER A 208 -9.95 -21.88 -8.69
CA SER A 208 -11.20 -21.17 -8.97
C SER A 208 -11.17 -19.69 -8.55
N ALA A 209 -10.20 -19.28 -7.73
CA ALA A 209 -10.11 -17.93 -7.17
C ALA A 209 -9.94 -16.85 -8.24
N LEU A 210 -9.20 -17.16 -9.32
CA LEU A 210 -9.05 -16.26 -10.46
C LEU A 210 -9.82 -16.78 -11.69
N ASN A 211 -10.58 -15.88 -12.32
CA ASN A 211 -11.20 -16.17 -13.60
C ASN A 211 -10.20 -16.14 -14.76
N LYS A 212 -10.63 -16.55 -15.96
CA LYS A 212 -9.77 -16.63 -17.16
C LYS A 212 -9.07 -15.30 -17.47
N SER A 213 -9.80 -14.18 -17.44
CA SER A 213 -9.24 -12.86 -17.78
C SER A 213 -8.22 -12.39 -16.75
N GLU A 214 -8.40 -12.71 -15.48
CA GLU A 214 -7.46 -12.39 -14.39
C GLU A 214 -6.19 -13.24 -14.50
N LYS A 215 -6.29 -14.53 -14.85
CA LYS A 215 -5.15 -15.39 -15.13
C LYS A 215 -4.36 -14.93 -16.35
N GLU A 216 -5.05 -14.55 -17.43
CA GLU A 216 -4.42 -13.96 -18.62
C GLU A 216 -3.73 -12.64 -18.26
N GLY A 217 -4.33 -11.84 -17.37
CA GLY A 217 -3.77 -10.59 -16.87
C GLY A 217 -2.49 -10.81 -16.06
N LEU A 218 -2.49 -11.79 -15.15
CA LEU A 218 -1.30 -12.18 -14.38
C LEU A 218 -0.17 -12.62 -15.30
N ALA A 219 -0.47 -13.49 -16.28
CA ALA A 219 0.52 -13.94 -17.26
C ALA A 219 1.10 -12.75 -18.04
N THR A 220 0.24 -11.83 -18.52
CA THR A 220 0.64 -10.64 -19.27
C THR A 220 1.49 -9.68 -18.41
N PHE A 221 1.12 -9.50 -17.14
CA PHE A 221 1.87 -8.68 -16.17
C PHE A 221 3.31 -9.19 -16.00
N ILE A 222 3.48 -10.51 -15.89
CA ILE A 222 4.80 -11.14 -15.81
C ILE A 222 5.55 -10.99 -17.14
N ASP A 223 4.91 -11.33 -18.26
CA ASP A 223 5.54 -11.32 -19.58
C ASP A 223 5.98 -9.92 -20.06
N LYS A 224 5.30 -8.88 -19.60
CA LYS A 224 5.68 -7.50 -19.88
C LYS A 224 6.78 -6.98 -18.95
N GLY A 225 7.22 -7.74 -17.95
CA GLY A 225 8.29 -7.38 -17.04
C GLY A 225 7.85 -6.53 -15.84
N CYS A 226 6.56 -6.34 -15.60
CA CYS A 226 6.05 -5.52 -14.48
C CYS A 226 6.47 -6.10 -13.13
N ALA A 227 6.54 -7.44 -13.02
CA ALA A 227 6.95 -8.15 -11.81
C ALA A 227 8.41 -7.86 -11.38
N THR A 228 9.25 -7.32 -12.25
CA THR A 228 10.64 -6.96 -11.91
C THR A 228 10.70 -5.94 -10.78
N CYS A 229 9.81 -4.94 -10.80
CA CYS A 229 9.72 -3.90 -9.77
C CYS A 229 8.56 -4.14 -8.79
N HIS A 230 7.51 -4.82 -9.25
CA HIS A 230 6.31 -5.14 -8.46
C HIS A 230 6.29 -6.62 -8.07
N GLY A 231 7.35 -7.10 -7.42
CA GLY A 231 7.48 -8.45 -6.87
C GLY A 231 7.21 -8.54 -5.37
N GLY A 232 7.54 -9.68 -4.78
CA GLY A 232 7.39 -9.95 -3.35
C GLY A 232 5.94 -10.09 -2.88
N VAL A 233 5.77 -10.22 -1.58
CA VAL A 233 4.44 -10.31 -0.94
C VAL A 233 3.65 -9.01 -1.11
N ALA A 234 4.32 -7.86 -1.08
CA ALA A 234 3.69 -6.55 -1.24
C ALA A 234 3.31 -6.23 -2.70
N LEU A 235 3.77 -6.98 -3.71
CA LEU A 235 3.73 -6.58 -5.12
C LEU A 235 4.29 -5.17 -5.32
N GLY A 236 5.50 -4.94 -4.84
CA GLY A 236 6.19 -3.66 -4.70
C GLY A 236 6.81 -3.54 -3.31
N GLY A 237 6.96 -2.33 -2.81
CA GLY A 237 7.49 -2.06 -1.47
C GLY A 237 9.01 -1.91 -1.41
N ASP A 238 9.73 -2.30 -2.46
CA ASP A 238 11.18 -2.20 -2.55
C ASP A 238 11.63 -0.96 -3.30
N MET A 239 12.87 -0.51 -3.03
CA MET A 239 13.49 0.61 -3.74
C MET A 239 13.87 0.21 -5.16
N GLN A 240 13.48 1.03 -6.13
CA GLN A 240 13.73 0.85 -7.56
C GLN A 240 14.33 2.14 -8.15
N PRO A 241 15.06 2.09 -9.26
CA PRO A 241 15.51 3.29 -9.96
C PRO A 241 14.32 4.18 -10.35
N PHE A 242 14.41 5.48 -10.03
CA PHE A 242 13.39 6.46 -10.42
C PHE A 242 13.58 6.95 -11.85
N GLU A 243 14.74 6.69 -12.43
CA GLU A 243 15.03 7.01 -13.82
C GLU A 243 14.05 6.31 -14.77
N VAL A 244 13.53 7.06 -15.73
CA VAL A 244 12.52 6.62 -16.68
C VAL A 244 13.11 6.50 -18.09
N VAL A 245 12.68 5.50 -18.85
CA VAL A 245 13.09 5.30 -20.24
C VAL A 245 12.51 6.38 -21.16
N LYS A 246 11.29 6.85 -20.83
CA LYS A 246 10.64 7.98 -21.52
C LYS A 246 10.13 8.97 -20.49
N LYS A 247 10.14 10.25 -20.86
CA LYS A 247 9.69 11.34 -19.99
C LYS A 247 8.22 11.18 -19.61
N TYR A 248 7.97 11.15 -18.30
CA TYR A 248 6.61 11.21 -17.74
C TYR A 248 5.98 12.58 -18.03
N LYS A 249 4.76 12.59 -18.57
CA LYS A 249 4.11 13.84 -18.99
C LYS A 249 3.86 14.83 -17.85
N PHE A 250 3.71 14.36 -16.62
CA PHE A 250 3.51 15.17 -15.42
C PHE A 250 4.75 15.26 -14.53
N ALA A 251 5.96 14.98 -15.04
CA ALA A 251 7.21 15.00 -14.27
C ALA A 251 7.54 16.35 -13.62
N LYS A 252 6.88 17.43 -14.04
CA LYS A 252 7.05 18.78 -13.47
C LYS A 252 6.05 19.13 -12.37
N VAL A 253 5.13 18.21 -12.04
CA VAL A 253 4.17 18.41 -10.95
C VAL A 253 4.79 17.92 -9.65
N GLY A 254 4.98 18.84 -8.71
CA GLY A 254 5.76 18.61 -7.50
C GLY A 254 7.27 18.68 -7.73
N ASP A 255 8.04 18.40 -6.69
CA ASP A 255 9.51 18.49 -6.67
C ASP A 255 10.19 17.14 -6.32
N PHE A 256 9.42 16.05 -6.26
CA PHE A 256 9.95 14.74 -5.91
C PHE A 256 10.87 14.19 -7.01
N SER A 257 12.09 13.84 -6.63
CA SER A 257 13.13 13.33 -7.53
C SER A 257 13.75 11.99 -7.09
N GLY A 258 13.09 11.29 -6.17
CA GLY A 258 13.64 10.08 -5.55
C GLY A 258 14.45 10.39 -4.27
N ASP A 259 15.22 9.40 -3.83
CA ASP A 259 16.23 9.58 -2.78
C ASP A 259 17.53 10.18 -3.35
N LYS A 260 18.55 10.35 -2.51
CA LYS A 260 19.87 10.87 -2.91
C LYS A 260 20.61 10.02 -3.97
N ASN A 261 20.18 8.79 -4.18
CA ASN A 261 20.73 7.86 -5.16
C ASN A 261 19.83 7.72 -6.40
N GLY A 262 18.78 8.55 -6.53
CA GLY A 262 17.80 8.46 -7.61
C GLY A 262 16.90 7.24 -7.51
N MET A 263 16.62 6.75 -6.30
CA MET A 263 15.75 5.60 -6.06
C MET A 263 14.39 6.04 -5.55
N VAL A 264 13.35 5.26 -5.87
CA VAL A 264 11.98 5.42 -5.39
C VAL A 264 11.45 4.09 -4.89
N LYS A 265 10.65 4.09 -3.85
CA LYS A 265 9.91 2.90 -3.47
C LYS A 265 8.83 2.62 -4.52
N ALA A 266 8.91 1.48 -5.21
CA ALA A 266 7.83 1.00 -6.05
C ALA A 266 6.59 0.77 -5.14
N PRO A 267 5.47 1.48 -5.35
CA PRO A 267 4.33 1.33 -4.46
C PRO A 267 3.73 -0.06 -4.57
N THR A 268 3.14 -0.54 -3.48
CA THR A 268 2.35 -1.77 -3.51
C THR A 268 1.24 -1.67 -4.55
N LEU A 269 1.00 -2.75 -5.29
CA LEU A 269 -0.16 -2.87 -6.18
C LEU A 269 -1.39 -3.49 -5.50
N ARG A 270 -1.26 -3.92 -4.24
CA ARG A 270 -2.40 -4.41 -3.47
C ARG A 270 -3.41 -3.30 -3.25
N ASN A 271 -4.69 -3.59 -3.49
CA ASN A 271 -5.80 -2.64 -3.44
C ASN A 271 -5.72 -1.48 -4.45
N ILE A 272 -4.86 -1.57 -5.48
CA ILE A 272 -4.61 -0.47 -6.43
C ILE A 272 -5.89 0.08 -7.09
N GLN A 273 -6.92 -0.74 -7.28
CA GLN A 273 -8.21 -0.30 -7.83
C GLN A 273 -8.89 0.79 -6.98
N GLU A 274 -8.61 0.83 -5.67
CA GLU A 274 -9.27 1.71 -4.71
C GLU A 274 -8.44 2.95 -4.36
N THR A 275 -7.24 3.09 -4.91
CA THR A 275 -6.25 4.10 -4.49
C THR A 275 -5.92 5.13 -5.58
N ALA A 276 -6.86 5.38 -6.49
CA ALA A 276 -6.73 6.51 -7.40
C ALA A 276 -6.75 7.84 -6.61
N PRO A 277 -6.03 8.88 -7.08
CA PRO A 277 -5.22 8.96 -8.29
C PRO A 277 -3.82 8.30 -8.15
N TYR A 278 -3.22 7.93 -9.28
CA TYR A 278 -2.00 7.14 -9.35
C TYR A 278 -0.73 7.96 -9.52
N PHE A 279 0.43 7.31 -9.33
CA PHE A 279 1.79 7.85 -9.29
C PHE A 279 2.08 8.73 -8.06
N HIS A 280 3.36 9.03 -7.86
CA HIS A 280 3.82 9.81 -6.70
C HIS A 280 3.17 11.19 -6.58
N ASN A 281 2.73 11.75 -7.69
CA ASN A 281 2.08 13.08 -7.76
C ASN A 281 0.57 13.04 -8.05
N GLY A 282 -0.05 11.86 -8.06
CA GLY A 282 -1.50 11.71 -8.17
C GLY A 282 -2.13 12.27 -9.44
N GLN A 283 -1.40 12.33 -10.57
CA GLN A 283 -1.90 13.01 -11.78
C GLN A 283 -2.68 12.11 -12.73
N ILE A 284 -2.72 10.81 -12.49
CA ILE A 284 -3.43 9.86 -13.35
C ILE A 284 -4.58 9.21 -12.57
N TRP A 285 -5.81 9.36 -13.08
CA TRP A 285 -7.03 8.87 -12.43
C TRP A 285 -7.51 7.51 -12.95
N SER A 286 -7.14 7.16 -14.18
CA SER A 286 -7.56 5.92 -14.82
C SER A 286 -6.50 4.83 -14.62
N LEU A 287 -6.89 3.67 -14.06
CA LEU A 287 -5.99 2.53 -13.91
C LEU A 287 -5.46 2.05 -15.27
N LYS A 288 -6.29 2.06 -16.32
CA LYS A 288 -5.86 1.72 -17.69
C LYS A 288 -4.80 2.69 -18.20
N GLU A 289 -4.97 3.99 -17.95
CA GLU A 289 -3.98 5.00 -18.31
C GLU A 289 -2.69 4.77 -17.52
N ALA A 290 -2.77 4.50 -16.22
CA ALA A 290 -1.62 4.20 -15.38
C ALA A 290 -0.82 2.98 -15.88
N ILE A 291 -1.51 1.90 -16.30
CA ILE A 291 -0.88 0.70 -16.88
C ILE A 291 -0.10 1.05 -18.15
N LYS A 292 -0.72 1.77 -19.09
CA LYS A 292 -0.09 2.17 -20.35
C LYS A 292 1.09 3.12 -20.14
N GLU A 293 0.91 4.11 -19.26
CA GLU A 293 1.95 5.07 -18.92
C GLU A 293 3.14 4.35 -18.28
N MET A 294 2.93 3.49 -17.28
CA MET A 294 4.00 2.73 -16.61
C MET A 294 4.77 1.85 -17.60
N GLY A 295 4.09 1.13 -18.49
CA GLY A 295 4.73 0.35 -19.54
C GLY A 295 5.60 1.21 -20.45
N SER A 296 5.11 2.40 -20.81
CA SER A 296 5.81 3.34 -21.69
C SER A 296 7.03 3.97 -21.03
N ILE A 297 6.86 4.53 -19.80
CA ILE A 297 7.91 5.35 -19.16
C ILE A 297 8.99 4.51 -18.48
N GLN A 298 8.62 3.39 -17.83
CA GLN A 298 9.57 2.57 -17.08
C GLN A 298 10.18 1.43 -17.90
N LEU A 299 9.39 0.79 -18.76
CA LEU A 299 9.82 -0.39 -19.50
C LEU A 299 10.09 -0.09 -20.99
N GLY A 300 9.69 1.08 -21.48
CA GLY A 300 9.80 1.42 -22.90
C GLY A 300 8.93 0.57 -23.82
N VAL A 301 7.96 -0.17 -23.28
CA VAL A 301 7.09 -1.08 -24.04
C VAL A 301 5.70 -0.49 -24.26
N ALA A 302 5.10 -0.81 -25.41
CA ALA A 302 3.70 -0.50 -25.64
C ALA A 302 2.82 -1.61 -25.05
N ILE A 303 1.81 -1.22 -24.29
CA ILE A 303 0.75 -2.11 -23.79
C ILE A 303 -0.50 -1.84 -24.65
N ASN A 304 -0.92 -2.79 -25.46
CA ASN A 304 -2.10 -2.64 -26.29
C ASN A 304 -3.41 -2.73 -25.47
N ASP A 305 -4.56 -2.42 -26.09
CA ASP A 305 -5.84 -2.34 -25.38
C ASP A 305 -6.28 -3.69 -24.77
N LYS A 306 -6.00 -4.83 -25.44
CA LYS A 306 -6.31 -6.15 -24.92
C LYS A 306 -5.43 -6.47 -23.70
N GLU A 307 -4.14 -6.23 -23.81
CA GLU A 307 -3.17 -6.42 -22.72
C GLU A 307 -3.52 -5.51 -21.53
N THR A 308 -3.82 -4.23 -21.79
CA THR A 308 -4.26 -3.27 -20.77
C THR A 308 -5.49 -3.77 -20.02
N LYS A 309 -6.50 -4.27 -20.75
CA LYS A 309 -7.72 -4.81 -20.17
C LYS A 309 -7.41 -6.04 -19.29
N ASN A 310 -6.58 -6.96 -19.76
CA ASN A 310 -6.21 -8.16 -19.01
C ASN A 310 -5.42 -7.81 -17.75
N ILE A 311 -4.39 -6.95 -17.87
CA ILE A 311 -3.63 -6.48 -16.69
C ILE A 311 -4.55 -5.77 -15.69
N GLU A 312 -5.48 -4.93 -16.17
CA GLU A 312 -6.46 -4.28 -15.29
C GLU A 312 -7.30 -5.30 -14.51
N GLN A 313 -7.76 -6.39 -15.15
CA GLN A 313 -8.51 -7.44 -14.46
C GLN A 313 -7.65 -8.12 -13.38
N PHE A 314 -6.38 -8.42 -13.67
CA PHE A 314 -5.45 -8.93 -12.66
C PHE A 314 -5.26 -7.95 -11.51
N LEU A 315 -5.02 -6.67 -11.78
CA LEU A 315 -4.84 -5.66 -10.75
C LEU A 315 -6.10 -5.49 -9.87
N LYS A 316 -7.30 -5.63 -10.45
CA LYS A 316 -8.56 -5.69 -9.69
C LYS A 316 -8.65 -6.91 -8.77
N ALA A 317 -8.05 -8.03 -9.17
CA ALA A 317 -7.98 -9.23 -8.35
C ALA A 317 -7.09 -9.08 -7.10
N LEU A 318 -6.28 -8.01 -7.03
CA LEU A 318 -5.46 -7.65 -5.88
C LEU A 318 -6.24 -6.87 -4.79
N THR A 319 -7.52 -6.55 -5.03
CA THR A 319 -8.39 -5.95 -4.01
C THR A 319 -8.68 -6.98 -2.93
N GLY A 320 -8.17 -6.69 -1.73
CA GLY A 320 -8.18 -7.63 -0.62
C GLY A 320 -9.40 -7.53 0.28
N ARG A 321 -9.61 -8.57 1.06
CA ARG A 321 -10.58 -8.62 2.16
C ARG A 321 -10.06 -7.79 3.32
N LYS A 322 -10.70 -6.64 3.56
CA LYS A 322 -10.30 -5.72 4.63
C LYS A 322 -10.68 -6.26 6.00
N PRO A 323 -9.84 -6.07 7.03
CA PRO A 323 -10.23 -6.36 8.41
C PRO A 323 -11.45 -5.51 8.80
N LYS A 324 -12.32 -6.07 9.63
CA LYS A 324 -13.43 -5.31 10.21
C LYS A 324 -12.87 -4.30 11.21
N ILE A 325 -12.97 -3.02 10.88
CA ILE A 325 -12.55 -1.93 11.76
C ILE A 325 -13.81 -1.28 12.37
N GLU A 326 -13.96 -1.41 13.67
CA GLU A 326 -14.95 -0.64 14.41
C GLU A 326 -14.40 0.74 14.71
N TYR A 327 -15.19 1.78 14.43
CA TYR A 327 -14.79 3.16 14.67
C TYR A 327 -14.56 3.38 16.16
N PRO A 328 -13.37 3.83 16.60
CA PRO A 328 -13.06 3.92 18.02
C PRO A 328 -13.77 5.10 18.68
N ILE A 329 -14.19 4.91 19.91
CA ILE A 329 -14.63 6.00 20.78
C ILE A 329 -13.38 6.56 21.47
N LEU A 330 -13.05 7.81 21.18
CA LEU A 330 -11.90 8.49 21.78
C LEU A 330 -12.26 9.01 23.18
N PRO A 331 -11.33 8.93 24.15
CA PRO A 331 -11.56 9.52 25.46
C PRO A 331 -11.68 11.04 25.35
N PRO A 332 -12.50 11.70 26.19
CA PRO A 332 -12.61 13.15 26.19
C PRO A 332 -11.28 13.79 26.61
N SER A 333 -11.05 15.03 26.17
CA SER A 333 -9.99 15.86 26.71
C SER A 333 -10.30 16.26 28.15
N GLU A 334 -9.28 16.50 28.95
CA GLU A 334 -9.38 16.99 30.33
C GLU A 334 -9.02 18.48 30.43
N GLU A 335 -9.23 19.11 31.58
CA GLU A 335 -9.08 20.57 31.74
C GLU A 335 -7.66 21.07 31.40
N ASP A 336 -6.64 20.26 31.70
CA ASP A 336 -5.23 20.58 31.44
C ASP A 336 -4.72 20.09 30.09
N THR A 337 -5.57 19.47 29.25
CA THR A 337 -5.19 19.04 27.91
C THR A 337 -4.84 20.25 27.04
N PRO A 338 -3.62 20.31 26.45
CA PRO A 338 -3.21 21.45 25.62
C PRO A 338 -4.17 21.69 24.45
N LEU A 339 -4.63 22.92 24.33
CA LEU A 339 -5.61 23.32 23.30
C LEU A 339 -5.03 23.22 21.88
N PRO A 340 -5.89 23.01 20.86
CA PRO A 340 -5.51 23.11 19.47
C PRO A 340 -5.02 24.52 19.09
N SER A 341 -4.10 24.58 18.12
CA SER A 341 -3.60 25.84 17.56
C SER A 341 -3.51 25.73 16.04
N THR A 342 -4.03 26.74 15.36
CA THR A 342 -3.94 26.89 13.89
C THR A 342 -2.85 27.88 13.47
N ILE A 343 -2.12 28.45 14.41
CA ILE A 343 -1.06 29.44 14.19
C ILE A 343 0.30 28.76 14.10
#